data_ecd39adc6953216ca9f2548e750fbd3d
#
_entry.id   ecd39adc6953216ca9f2548e750fbd3d
#
_cell.length_a   1.000
_cell.length_b   1.000
_cell.length_c   1.000
_cell.angle_alpha   90.00
_cell.angle_beta   90.00
_cell.angle_gamma   90.00
#
_symmetry.space_group_name_H-M   'P 1'
#
loop_
_entity.id
_entity.type
_entity.pdbx_description
1 polymer ?
#
loop_
_entity_poly.entity_id
_entity_poly.type
_entity_poly.pdbx_seq_one_letter_code
_entity_poly.pdbx_strand_id
1 'polypeptide(L)'
;MFGGCSSLTSLNLSNFNTNNVINMEYMFNKCSSLESIDLSSFNTTNVKDMSSMFSRCSSLTSIDLSNFNTNNVTDMNRMFEGLNKKMQNNCKRW
;
A
#
# COMPACT_ATOMS: atom_id res chain seq x y z
N MET A 1 -3.74 -9.46 -1.46
CA MET A 1 -4.33 -10.09 -0.26
C MET A 1 -5.67 -9.45 0.12
N PHE A 2 -5.70 -8.12 0.22
CA PHE A 2 -6.95 -7.41 0.54
C PHE A 2 -7.57 -6.74 -0.67
N GLY A 3 -7.13 -7.10 -1.87
CA GLY A 3 -7.64 -6.50 -3.09
C GLY A 3 -9.16 -6.63 -3.20
N GLY A 4 -9.83 -5.54 -3.57
CA GLY A 4 -11.27 -5.53 -3.74
C GLY A 4 -12.08 -5.40 -2.46
N CYS A 5 -11.45 -5.16 -1.31
CA CYS A 5 -12.16 -4.95 -0.04
C CYS A 5 -12.81 -3.56 -0.01
N SER A 6 -13.78 -3.34 -0.86
CA SER A 6 -14.35 -2.01 -1.11
C SER A 6 -15.21 -1.48 0.02
N SER A 7 -15.57 -2.29 0.99
CA SER A 7 -16.39 -1.86 2.12
C SER A 7 -15.59 -1.57 3.39
N LEU A 8 -14.31 -1.91 3.43
CA LEU A 8 -13.46 -1.62 4.59
C LEU A 8 -13.10 -0.13 4.63
N THR A 9 -13.23 0.48 5.79
CA THR A 9 -12.87 1.88 6.02
C THR A 9 -11.51 2.02 6.72
N SER A 10 -11.09 1.01 7.47
CA SER A 10 -9.79 0.98 8.12
C SER A 10 -9.30 -0.45 8.25
N LEU A 11 -7.99 -0.60 8.34
CA LEU A 11 -7.34 -1.90 8.56
C LEU A 11 -6.29 -1.76 9.65
N ASN A 12 -6.38 -2.65 10.64
CA ASN A 12 -5.35 -2.77 11.67
C ASN A 12 -4.50 -4.00 11.34
N LEU A 13 -3.26 -3.74 10.94
CA LEU A 13 -2.34 -4.78 10.51
C LEU A 13 -1.20 -4.98 11.50
N SER A 14 -1.39 -4.51 12.75
CA SER A 14 -0.31 -4.51 13.75
C SER A 14 0.22 -5.91 14.10
N ASN A 15 -0.57 -6.94 13.87
CA ASN A 15 -0.18 -8.33 14.14
C ASN A 15 0.35 -9.07 12.91
N PHE A 16 0.42 -8.39 11.77
CA PHE A 16 0.91 -9.01 10.55
C PHE A 16 2.43 -9.12 10.57
N ASN A 17 2.93 -10.28 10.23
CA ASN A 17 4.35 -10.50 10.03
C ASN A 17 4.62 -10.63 8.54
N THR A 18 5.29 -9.62 7.96
CA THR A 18 5.60 -9.61 6.53
C THR A 18 7.08 -9.87 6.25
N ASN A 19 7.84 -10.36 7.22
CA ASN A 19 9.28 -10.51 7.10
C ASN A 19 9.73 -11.36 5.92
N ASN A 20 8.93 -12.36 5.53
CA ASN A 20 9.26 -13.27 4.44
C ASN A 20 8.47 -13.00 3.16
N VAL A 21 7.70 -11.91 3.12
CA VAL A 21 6.89 -11.60 1.95
C VAL A 21 7.78 -11.04 0.86
N ILE A 22 7.63 -11.58 -0.34
CA ILE A 22 8.38 -11.17 -1.53
C ILE A 22 7.50 -10.39 -2.50
N ASN A 23 6.20 -10.70 -2.55
CA ASN A 23 5.27 -10.11 -3.51
C ASN A 23 4.11 -9.46 -2.76
N MET A 24 3.95 -8.14 -2.94
CA MET A 24 2.83 -7.38 -2.39
C MET A 24 1.97 -6.77 -3.50
N GLU A 25 2.05 -7.33 -4.70
CA GLU A 25 1.26 -6.89 -5.84
C GLU A 25 -0.23 -6.92 -5.51
N TYR A 26 -0.93 -5.84 -5.82
CA TYR A 26 -2.38 -5.70 -5.64
C TYR A 26 -2.87 -5.84 -4.20
N MET A 27 -2.00 -5.77 -3.22
CA MET A 27 -2.36 -6.11 -1.84
C MET A 27 -3.58 -5.34 -1.33
N PHE A 28 -3.68 -4.04 -1.64
CA PHE A 28 -4.80 -3.19 -1.25
C PHE A 28 -5.53 -2.60 -2.46
N ASN A 29 -5.37 -3.21 -3.61
CA ASN A 29 -5.95 -2.70 -4.85
C ASN A 29 -7.47 -2.59 -4.73
N LYS A 30 -8.02 -1.45 -5.14
CA LYS A 30 -9.47 -1.19 -5.14
C LYS A 30 -10.13 -1.20 -3.77
N CYS A 31 -9.39 -0.97 -2.71
CA CYS A 31 -9.97 -0.74 -1.39
C CYS A 31 -10.52 0.69 -1.34
N SER A 32 -11.58 0.95 -2.07
CA SER A 32 -12.06 2.29 -2.38
C SER A 32 -12.70 3.03 -1.21
N SER A 33 -13.08 2.33 -0.16
CA SER A 33 -13.63 2.95 1.05
C SER A 33 -12.59 3.13 2.16
N LEU A 34 -11.38 2.63 1.95
CA LEU A 34 -10.32 2.66 2.96
C LEU A 34 -9.83 4.09 3.14
N GLU A 35 -9.99 4.61 4.35
CA GLU A 35 -9.62 5.99 4.68
C GLU A 35 -8.27 6.08 5.35
N SER A 36 -7.88 5.05 6.08
CA SER A 36 -6.59 5.00 6.75
C SER A 36 -6.07 3.58 6.84
N ILE A 37 -4.75 3.44 6.95
CA ILE A 37 -4.12 2.15 7.07
C ILE A 37 -2.84 2.32 7.90
N ASP A 38 -2.63 1.39 8.84
CA ASP A 38 -1.43 1.38 9.67
C ASP A 38 -0.47 0.32 9.14
N LEU A 39 0.62 0.79 8.56
CA LEU A 39 1.66 -0.08 7.98
C LEU A 39 2.91 -0.15 8.85
N SER A 40 2.84 0.30 10.10
CA SER A 40 4.02 0.40 10.96
C SER A 40 4.67 -0.95 11.27
N SER A 41 3.92 -2.04 11.19
CA SER A 41 4.45 -3.38 11.42
C SER A 41 5.08 -4.01 10.16
N PHE A 42 4.94 -3.37 9.01
CA PHE A 42 5.40 -3.94 7.76
C PHE A 42 6.92 -3.90 7.66
N ASN A 43 7.50 -5.03 7.28
CA ASN A 43 8.89 -5.13 6.89
C ASN A 43 8.93 -5.49 5.40
N THR A 44 9.39 -4.57 4.57
CA THR A 44 9.40 -4.74 3.12
C THR A 44 10.78 -5.05 2.56
N THR A 45 11.72 -5.40 3.43
CA THR A 45 13.12 -5.62 3.03
C THR A 45 13.25 -6.63 1.88
N ASN A 46 12.45 -7.69 1.91
CA ASN A 46 12.54 -8.76 0.91
C ASN A 46 11.54 -8.61 -0.24
N VAL A 47 10.75 -7.55 -0.24
CA VAL A 47 9.70 -7.38 -1.25
C VAL A 47 10.32 -6.95 -2.58
N LYS A 48 9.93 -7.64 -3.65
CA LYS A 48 10.40 -7.36 -5.01
C LYS A 48 9.34 -6.74 -5.88
N ASP A 49 8.06 -6.95 -5.59
CA ASP A 49 6.97 -6.45 -6.41
C ASP A 49 5.93 -5.75 -5.53
N MET A 50 5.74 -4.45 -5.78
CA MET A 50 4.71 -3.64 -5.12
C MET A 50 3.75 -3.02 -6.13
N SER A 51 3.70 -3.56 -7.34
CA SER A 51 2.85 -2.98 -8.39
C SER A 51 1.38 -2.99 -7.97
N SER A 52 0.71 -1.89 -8.23
CA SER A 52 -0.72 -1.69 -7.96
C SER A 52 -1.13 -1.89 -6.50
N MET A 53 -0.16 -1.82 -5.57
CA MET A 53 -0.43 -2.13 -4.17
C MET A 53 -1.54 -1.26 -3.57
N PHE A 54 -1.56 0.03 -3.87
CA PHE A 54 -2.57 0.96 -3.38
C PHE A 54 -3.43 1.53 -4.51
N SER A 55 -3.42 0.89 -5.66
CA SER A 55 -4.16 1.36 -6.81
C SER A 55 -5.65 1.47 -6.48
N ARG A 56 -6.23 2.62 -6.82
CA ARG A 56 -7.67 2.89 -6.66
C ARG A 56 -8.16 2.91 -5.21
N CYS A 57 -7.27 3.15 -4.26
CA CYS A 57 -7.66 3.43 -2.88
C CYS A 57 -8.07 4.90 -2.78
N SER A 58 -9.18 5.25 -3.42
CA SER A 58 -9.55 6.64 -3.66
C SER A 58 -9.99 7.42 -2.42
N SER A 59 -10.27 6.75 -1.32
CA SER A 59 -10.67 7.39 -0.07
C SER A 59 -9.54 7.60 0.92
N LEU A 60 -8.32 7.12 0.62
CA LEU A 60 -7.19 7.31 1.53
C LEU A 60 -6.91 8.79 1.73
N THR A 61 -6.81 9.21 2.98
CA THR A 61 -6.49 10.58 3.35
C THR A 61 -5.04 10.75 3.80
N SER A 62 -4.42 9.66 4.27
CA SER A 62 -3.03 9.67 4.67
C SER A 62 -2.44 8.28 4.58
N ILE A 63 -1.14 8.21 4.34
CA ILE A 63 -0.40 6.96 4.31
C ILE A 63 1.02 7.25 4.75
N ASP A 64 1.54 6.44 5.67
CA ASP A 64 2.92 6.57 6.15
C ASP A 64 3.74 5.42 5.59
N LEU A 65 4.65 5.74 4.70
CA LEU A 65 5.55 4.78 4.06
C LEU A 65 6.98 4.93 4.58
N SER A 66 7.16 5.60 5.70
CA SER A 66 8.50 5.93 6.21
C SER A 66 9.33 4.70 6.56
N ASN A 67 8.69 3.59 6.90
CA ASN A 67 9.40 2.35 7.22
C ASN A 67 9.55 1.40 6.03
N PHE A 68 9.09 1.82 4.85
CA PHE A 68 9.22 0.97 3.66
C PHE A 68 10.66 1.00 3.14
N ASN A 69 11.18 -0.18 2.86
CA ASN A 69 12.48 -0.35 2.21
C ASN A 69 12.23 -0.85 0.78
N THR A 70 12.62 -0.03 -0.20
CA THR A 70 12.40 -0.35 -1.61
C THR A 70 13.67 -0.81 -2.33
N ASN A 71 14.73 -1.09 -1.59
CA ASN A 71 16.02 -1.44 -2.20
C ASN A 71 15.94 -2.65 -3.11
N ASN A 72 15.07 -3.61 -2.79
CA ASN A 72 14.92 -4.83 -3.59
C ASN A 72 13.70 -4.81 -4.51
N VAL A 73 12.95 -3.72 -4.51
CA VAL A 73 11.73 -3.62 -5.34
C VAL A 73 12.12 -3.35 -6.79
N THR A 74 11.64 -4.20 -7.69
CA THR A 74 11.88 -4.08 -9.12
C THR A 74 10.67 -3.57 -9.89
N ASP A 75 9.47 -3.65 -9.31
CA ASP A 75 8.25 -3.22 -9.97
C ASP A 75 7.37 -2.47 -8.97
N MET A 76 7.14 -1.18 -9.24
CA MET A 76 6.22 -0.34 -8.47
C MET A 76 5.19 0.31 -9.41
N ASN A 77 4.96 -0.27 -10.58
CA ASN A 77 4.03 0.28 -11.56
C ASN A 77 2.63 0.40 -10.98
N ARG A 78 2.01 1.56 -11.17
CA ARG A 78 0.63 1.82 -10.76
C ARG A 78 0.39 1.70 -9.26
N MET A 79 1.44 1.76 -8.46
CA MET A 79 1.30 1.60 -7.00
C MET A 79 0.31 2.59 -6.41
N PHE A 80 0.29 3.81 -6.93
CA PHE A 80 -0.56 4.89 -6.42
C PHE A 80 -1.58 5.37 -7.45
N GLU A 81 -1.86 4.59 -8.47
CA GLU A 81 -2.82 4.96 -9.50
C GLU A 81 -4.22 5.09 -8.91
N GLY A 82 -4.94 6.14 -9.27
CA GLY A 82 -6.32 6.32 -8.84
C GLY A 82 -6.49 6.79 -7.41
N LEU A 83 -5.41 7.20 -6.73
CA LEU A 83 -5.52 7.88 -5.45
C LEU A 83 -6.07 9.28 -5.67
N ASN A 84 -6.67 9.85 -4.61
CA ASN A 84 -7.11 11.23 -4.72
C ASN A 84 -5.90 12.15 -4.91
N LYS A 85 -6.17 13.36 -5.42
CA LYS A 85 -5.10 14.26 -5.84
C LYS A 85 -4.15 14.65 -4.72
N LYS A 86 -4.70 14.83 -3.52
CA LYS A 86 -3.89 15.18 -2.34
C LYS A 86 -2.90 14.08 -2.01
N MET A 87 -3.35 12.84 -2.07
CA MET A 87 -2.48 11.69 -1.79
C MET A 87 -1.41 11.52 -2.85
N GLN A 88 -1.76 11.74 -4.13
CA GLN A 88 -0.77 11.66 -5.20
C GLN A 88 0.36 12.67 -4.99
N ASN A 89 0.02 13.89 -4.55
CA ASN A 89 1.03 14.89 -4.26
C ASN A 89 1.95 14.48 -3.12
N ASN A 90 1.41 13.83 -2.10
CA ASN A 90 2.20 13.37 -0.96
C ASN A 90 3.10 12.18 -1.29
N CYS A 91 2.80 11.47 -2.36
CA CYS A 91 3.54 10.28 -2.78
C CYS A 91 4.49 10.54 -3.94
N LYS A 92 4.85 11.79 -4.20
CA LYS A 92 5.70 12.16 -5.35
C LYS A 92 7.03 11.44 -5.40
N ARG A 93 7.56 11.08 -4.25
CA ARG A 93 8.88 10.46 -4.17
C ARG A 93 8.88 9.00 -4.61
N TRP A 94 7.75 8.47 -4.84
CA TRP A 94 7.59 7.07 -5.22
C TRP A 94 7.24 6.94 -6.70
#